data_3bb25c3ea54c410033f7cb9be5618cb4
#
_entry.id   3bb25c3ea54c410033f7cb9be5618cb4
#
_cell.length_a   1.000
_cell.length_b   1.000
_cell.length_c   1.000
_cell.angle_alpha   90.00
_cell.angle_beta   90.00
_cell.angle_gamma   90.00
#
_symmetry.space_group_name_H-M   'P 1'
#
loop_
_entity.id
_entity.type
_entity.pdbx_description
1 polymer ?
#
loop_
_entity_poly.entity_id
_entity_poly.type
_entity_poly.pdbx_seq_one_letter_code
_entity_poly.pdbx_strand_id
1 'polypeptide(L)'
;MTPVELSRTVLCAVRRAVDDGELSVVVPGRALVTAPGPGGCGDYATNIALQLARPAGQPPRRVAEVLRPYLLGASGVRDVVVTGPGFLNISLRRAEVSAALVGEILRAGTRYGHADGPTGQLVQLHAPHEVRAVVVMDAVAGVLRSQGVLVRTSCAARPEPGWTEVLGARVDAYGTPDSPAPLDVNVRPVPAPVPATSDPAALDAVALGRDAGRWALLQPAAHDRPRIGDEHLSQREANPLFRVRYAHARVRALGRNAADLGFAARPGDLDIPEAEVEAEDSRGAEGARGAAGSPQGVGAARVRELEAALADHPRVLAAVAAQRAPDRLARHLVAVADAAVPLFPAVLPRGEEKPLAAHRARLALAEAAGAVLAGGLSLLGIDAPDHL
;
A
#
# COMPACT_ATOMS: atom_id res chain seq x y z
N MET A 1 6.69 -0.99 -13.17
CA MET A 1 5.87 -2.12 -13.71
C MET A 1 5.53 -3.05 -12.55
N THR A 2 4.26 -3.16 -12.25
CA THR A 2 3.74 -4.05 -11.19
C THR A 2 3.73 -5.51 -11.66
N PRO A 3 3.66 -6.51 -10.75
CA PRO A 3 3.51 -7.92 -11.15
C PRO A 3 2.31 -8.18 -12.07
N VAL A 4 1.24 -7.41 -11.92
CA VAL A 4 0.04 -7.52 -12.76
C VAL A 4 0.30 -7.01 -14.18
N GLU A 5 0.95 -5.86 -14.30
CA GLU A 5 1.34 -5.31 -15.61
C GLU A 5 2.37 -6.21 -16.30
N LEU A 6 3.34 -6.72 -15.55
CA LEU A 6 4.31 -7.66 -16.10
C LEU A 6 3.65 -8.98 -16.57
N SER A 7 2.64 -9.48 -15.84
CA SER A 7 1.83 -10.61 -16.29
C SER A 7 1.14 -10.33 -17.63
N ARG A 8 0.58 -9.12 -17.82
CA ARG A 8 -0.02 -8.69 -19.10
C ARG A 8 1.05 -8.57 -20.20
N THR A 9 2.23 -8.02 -19.87
CA THR A 9 3.38 -7.92 -20.79
C THR A 9 3.83 -9.30 -21.26
N VAL A 10 3.92 -10.28 -20.36
CA VAL A 10 4.24 -11.68 -20.70
C VAL A 10 3.20 -12.27 -21.64
N LEU A 11 1.91 -12.06 -21.36
CA LEU A 11 0.83 -12.52 -22.25
C LEU A 11 0.84 -11.84 -23.62
N CYS A 12 1.17 -10.53 -23.67
CA CYS A 12 1.36 -9.82 -24.93
C CYS A 12 2.55 -10.40 -25.72
N ALA A 13 3.66 -10.74 -25.06
CA ALA A 13 4.80 -11.36 -25.71
C ALA A 13 4.44 -12.73 -26.29
N VAL A 14 3.68 -13.56 -25.54
CA VAL A 14 3.16 -14.83 -26.05
C VAL A 14 2.25 -14.62 -27.27
N ARG A 15 1.33 -13.65 -27.20
CA ARG A 15 0.41 -13.36 -28.32
C ARG A 15 1.18 -12.96 -29.58
N ARG A 16 2.15 -12.04 -29.45
CA ARG A 16 2.99 -11.63 -30.58
C ARG A 16 3.79 -12.78 -31.17
N ALA A 17 4.37 -13.66 -30.34
CA ALA A 17 5.08 -14.85 -30.83
C ALA A 17 4.15 -15.82 -31.55
N VAL A 18 2.86 -15.90 -31.19
CA VAL A 18 1.85 -16.67 -31.91
C VAL A 18 1.45 -15.98 -33.22
N ASP A 19 1.23 -14.70 -33.21
CA ASP A 19 0.86 -13.92 -34.39
C ASP A 19 1.98 -13.92 -35.46
N ASP A 20 3.24 -13.91 -35.02
CA ASP A 20 4.43 -14.04 -35.89
C ASP A 20 4.69 -15.48 -36.35
N GLY A 21 3.91 -16.47 -35.89
CA GLY A 21 4.06 -17.89 -36.27
C GLY A 21 5.21 -18.64 -35.59
N GLU A 22 5.90 -18.03 -34.64
CA GLU A 22 7.03 -18.63 -33.90
C GLU A 22 6.55 -19.66 -32.85
N LEU A 23 5.30 -19.49 -32.35
CA LEU A 23 4.66 -20.43 -31.44
C LEU A 23 3.25 -20.79 -31.94
N SER A 24 2.91 -22.09 -31.91
CA SER A 24 1.57 -22.58 -32.24
C SER A 24 0.86 -23.05 -30.97
N VAL A 25 0.32 -22.10 -30.21
CA VAL A 25 -0.34 -22.33 -28.90
C VAL A 25 -1.54 -21.43 -28.69
N VAL A 26 -2.47 -21.90 -27.87
CA VAL A 26 -3.51 -21.00 -27.34
C VAL A 26 -2.91 -20.10 -26.26
N VAL A 27 -3.10 -18.77 -26.39
CA VAL A 27 -2.62 -17.83 -25.40
C VAL A 27 -3.36 -18.05 -24.08
N PRO A 28 -2.65 -18.32 -22.96
CA PRO A 28 -3.30 -18.56 -21.69
C PRO A 28 -3.94 -17.28 -21.12
N GLY A 29 -5.00 -17.44 -20.33
CA GLY A 29 -5.68 -16.30 -19.72
C GLY A 29 -4.87 -15.61 -18.62
N ARG A 30 -3.81 -16.25 -18.10
CA ARG A 30 -2.97 -15.74 -17.01
C ARG A 30 -1.54 -16.24 -17.13
N ALA A 31 -0.57 -15.35 -16.88
CA ALA A 31 0.84 -15.67 -16.68
C ALA A 31 1.19 -15.46 -15.20
N LEU A 32 1.81 -16.47 -14.58
CA LEU A 32 2.32 -16.35 -13.22
C LEU A 32 3.64 -15.60 -13.23
N VAL A 33 3.74 -14.54 -12.47
CA VAL A 33 4.95 -13.73 -12.25
C VAL A 33 5.21 -13.67 -10.74
N THR A 34 6.40 -14.08 -10.33
CA THR A 34 6.82 -14.15 -8.92
C THR A 34 8.24 -13.60 -8.76
N ALA A 35 8.69 -13.40 -7.52
CA ALA A 35 10.11 -13.21 -7.25
C ALA A 35 10.91 -14.42 -7.76
N PRO A 36 12.17 -14.24 -8.23
CA PRO A 36 13.03 -15.34 -8.65
C PRO A 36 13.23 -16.36 -7.53
N GLY A 37 13.17 -17.65 -7.87
CA GLY A 37 13.51 -18.73 -6.95
C GLY A 37 15.02 -18.86 -6.74
N PRO A 38 15.48 -19.83 -5.91
CA PRO A 38 16.89 -20.10 -5.69
C PRO A 38 17.65 -20.31 -7.01
N GLY A 39 18.74 -19.58 -7.21
CA GLY A 39 19.53 -19.58 -8.46
C GLY A 39 18.92 -18.76 -9.62
N GLY A 40 17.79 -18.09 -9.42
CA GLY A 40 17.26 -17.09 -10.34
C GLY A 40 17.94 -15.74 -10.19
N CYS A 41 17.77 -14.87 -11.19
CA CYS A 41 18.31 -13.51 -11.23
C CYS A 41 17.23 -12.52 -11.69
N GLY A 42 17.51 -11.21 -11.59
CA GLY A 42 16.57 -10.16 -11.98
C GLY A 42 15.52 -9.84 -10.91
N ASP A 43 14.52 -9.04 -11.28
CA ASP A 43 13.48 -8.56 -10.38
C ASP A 43 12.30 -9.54 -10.27
N TYR A 44 11.97 -10.23 -11.35
CA TYR A 44 10.86 -11.19 -11.46
C TYR A 44 11.22 -12.41 -12.28
N ALA A 45 10.47 -13.50 -12.04
CA ALA A 45 10.55 -14.73 -12.84
C ALA A 45 9.15 -15.18 -13.26
N THR A 46 9.08 -15.83 -14.44
CA THR A 46 7.86 -16.49 -14.91
C THR A 46 8.17 -17.88 -15.43
N ASN A 47 7.24 -18.80 -15.22
CA ASN A 47 7.28 -20.19 -15.71
C ASN A 47 6.44 -20.37 -16.98
N ILE A 48 6.08 -19.30 -17.68
CA ILE A 48 5.18 -19.34 -18.84
C ILE A 48 5.69 -20.29 -19.93
N ALA A 49 6.99 -20.33 -20.16
CA ALA A 49 7.57 -21.24 -21.17
C ALA A 49 7.41 -22.72 -20.80
N LEU A 50 7.46 -23.06 -19.50
CA LEU A 50 7.17 -24.42 -19.03
C LEU A 50 5.69 -24.77 -19.24
N GLN A 51 4.77 -23.81 -19.02
CA GLN A 51 3.34 -24.04 -19.26
C GLN A 51 3.03 -24.25 -20.75
N LEU A 52 3.71 -23.52 -21.63
CA LEU A 52 3.49 -23.56 -23.08
C LEU A 52 4.24 -24.66 -23.78
N ALA A 53 5.24 -25.29 -23.18
CA ALA A 53 6.11 -26.29 -23.80
C ALA A 53 5.33 -27.48 -24.36
N ARG A 54 4.43 -28.07 -23.56
CA ARG A 54 3.62 -29.21 -23.97
C ARG A 54 2.62 -28.85 -25.07
N PRO A 55 1.83 -27.78 -24.98
CA PRO A 55 0.96 -27.34 -26.08
C PRO A 55 1.72 -26.97 -27.36
N ALA A 56 2.93 -26.42 -27.26
CA ALA A 56 3.75 -26.05 -28.41
C ALA A 56 4.49 -27.24 -29.04
N GLY A 57 4.50 -28.39 -28.39
CA GLY A 57 5.30 -29.53 -28.83
C GLY A 57 6.81 -29.28 -28.84
N GLN A 58 7.29 -28.32 -28.04
CA GLN A 58 8.68 -27.89 -28.00
C GLN A 58 9.25 -27.98 -26.58
N PRO A 59 10.58 -28.15 -26.40
CA PRO A 59 11.21 -28.11 -25.11
C PRO A 59 11.00 -26.73 -24.44
N PRO A 60 10.77 -26.66 -23.11
CA PRO A 60 10.50 -25.41 -22.42
C PRO A 60 11.57 -24.33 -22.63
N ARG A 61 12.84 -24.73 -22.66
CA ARG A 61 13.96 -23.83 -22.93
C ARG A 61 13.85 -23.19 -24.32
N ARG A 62 13.44 -23.95 -25.33
CA ARG A 62 13.24 -23.43 -26.71
C ARG A 62 12.11 -22.41 -26.73
N VAL A 63 11.00 -22.68 -26.05
CA VAL A 63 9.88 -21.74 -25.90
C VAL A 63 10.33 -20.47 -25.19
N ALA A 64 11.17 -20.59 -24.13
CA ALA A 64 11.73 -19.45 -23.44
C ALA A 64 12.64 -18.61 -24.35
N GLU A 65 13.48 -19.24 -25.17
CA GLU A 65 14.33 -18.57 -26.14
C GLU A 65 13.52 -17.83 -27.21
N VAL A 66 12.41 -18.38 -27.65
CA VAL A 66 11.47 -17.71 -28.58
C VAL A 66 10.82 -16.49 -27.92
N LEU A 67 10.37 -16.60 -26.67
CA LEU A 67 9.71 -15.50 -25.97
C LEU A 67 10.65 -14.36 -25.53
N ARG A 68 11.94 -14.68 -25.35
CA ARG A 68 12.94 -13.72 -24.85
C ARG A 68 13.01 -12.41 -25.67
N PRO A 69 13.12 -12.41 -27.01
CA PRO A 69 13.19 -11.18 -27.78
C PRO A 69 11.93 -10.33 -27.68
N TYR A 70 10.75 -10.94 -27.61
CA TYR A 70 9.49 -10.23 -27.43
C TYR A 70 9.39 -9.55 -26.07
N LEU A 71 9.92 -10.16 -25.02
CA LEU A 71 9.99 -9.59 -23.70
C LEU A 71 11.05 -8.48 -23.63
N LEU A 72 12.22 -8.67 -24.25
CA LEU A 72 13.26 -7.63 -24.33
C LEU A 72 12.77 -6.36 -25.07
N GLY A 73 11.91 -6.53 -26.08
CA GLY A 73 11.29 -5.43 -26.80
C GLY A 73 10.14 -4.75 -26.06
N ALA A 74 9.75 -5.23 -24.88
CA ALA A 74 8.69 -4.63 -24.10
C ALA A 74 9.19 -3.42 -23.29
N SER A 75 8.38 -2.34 -23.24
CA SER A 75 8.68 -1.17 -22.43
C SER A 75 8.88 -1.53 -20.96
N GLY A 76 9.91 -0.97 -20.33
CA GLY A 76 10.25 -1.21 -18.93
C GLY A 76 11.06 -2.49 -18.67
N VAL A 77 11.29 -3.37 -19.64
CA VAL A 77 12.18 -4.52 -19.51
C VAL A 77 13.61 -4.13 -19.92
N ARG A 78 14.56 -4.39 -19.04
CA ARG A 78 16.00 -4.14 -19.28
C ARG A 78 16.69 -5.38 -19.85
N ASP A 79 16.44 -6.54 -19.23
CA ASP A 79 17.09 -7.79 -19.60
C ASP A 79 16.17 -8.99 -19.29
N VAL A 80 16.36 -10.10 -20.02
CA VAL A 80 15.66 -11.36 -19.83
C VAL A 80 16.65 -12.49 -19.90
N VAL A 81 16.85 -13.20 -18.80
CA VAL A 81 17.76 -14.35 -18.68
C VAL A 81 16.96 -15.65 -18.57
N VAL A 82 17.28 -16.62 -19.42
CA VAL A 82 16.70 -17.97 -19.35
C VAL A 82 17.51 -18.81 -18.39
N THR A 83 16.89 -19.34 -17.33
CA THR A 83 17.55 -20.21 -16.35
C THR A 83 16.86 -21.57 -16.23
N GLY A 84 17.62 -22.55 -15.80
CA GLY A 84 17.11 -23.92 -15.59
C GLY A 84 16.40 -24.50 -16.82
N PRO A 85 15.25 -25.19 -16.65
CA PRO A 85 14.54 -25.83 -17.72
C PRO A 85 13.76 -24.89 -18.64
N GLY A 86 13.75 -23.56 -18.38
CA GLY A 86 13.00 -22.59 -19.17
C GLY A 86 12.28 -21.52 -18.32
N PHE A 87 12.82 -21.19 -17.15
CA PHE A 87 12.36 -20.02 -16.40
C PHE A 87 12.90 -18.74 -17.07
N LEU A 88 12.03 -17.78 -17.28
CA LEU A 88 12.38 -16.44 -17.76
C LEU A 88 12.52 -15.50 -16.56
N ASN A 89 13.75 -15.07 -16.30
CA ASN A 89 14.06 -14.09 -15.25
C ASN A 89 14.16 -12.73 -15.91
N ILE A 90 13.37 -11.80 -15.43
CA ILE A 90 13.15 -10.48 -16.05
C ILE A 90 13.74 -9.42 -15.15
N SER A 91 14.65 -8.60 -15.69
CA SER A 91 15.18 -7.40 -15.06
C SER A 91 14.49 -6.18 -15.64
N LEU A 92 14.00 -5.29 -14.80
CA LEU A 92 13.27 -4.10 -15.22
C LEU A 92 14.21 -2.87 -15.36
N ARG A 93 13.81 -1.91 -16.19
CA ARG A 93 14.41 -0.57 -16.23
C ARG A 93 13.89 0.22 -15.05
N ARG A 94 14.61 0.17 -13.96
CA ARG A 94 14.13 0.62 -12.65
C ARG A 94 13.68 2.07 -12.63
N ALA A 95 14.47 2.98 -13.18
CA ALA A 95 14.13 4.42 -13.20
C ALA A 95 12.79 4.70 -13.93
N GLU A 96 12.54 4.04 -15.06
CA GLU A 96 11.29 4.18 -15.82
C GLU A 96 10.10 3.59 -15.07
N VAL A 97 10.30 2.44 -14.39
CA VAL A 97 9.25 1.77 -13.60
C VAL A 97 8.89 2.57 -12.37
N SER A 98 9.89 3.07 -11.64
CA SER A 98 9.73 3.95 -10.50
C SER A 98 8.98 5.23 -10.91
N ALA A 99 9.42 5.90 -11.96
CA ALA A 99 8.78 7.11 -12.45
C ALA A 99 7.33 6.87 -12.89
N ALA A 100 7.03 5.72 -13.51
CA ALA A 100 5.67 5.35 -13.90
C ALA A 100 4.77 5.12 -12.69
N LEU A 101 5.22 4.35 -11.69
CA LEU A 101 4.49 4.11 -10.43
C LEU A 101 4.20 5.42 -9.70
N VAL A 102 5.23 6.24 -9.49
CA VAL A 102 5.10 7.53 -8.81
C VAL A 102 4.15 8.44 -9.58
N GLY A 103 4.27 8.50 -10.92
CA GLY A 103 3.39 9.28 -11.78
C GLY A 103 1.93 8.82 -11.73
N GLU A 104 1.67 7.52 -11.63
CA GLU A 104 0.34 6.94 -11.45
C GLU A 104 -0.26 7.37 -10.10
N ILE A 105 0.49 7.21 -9.01
CA ILE A 105 0.05 7.59 -7.67
C ILE A 105 -0.27 9.09 -7.58
N LEU A 106 0.63 9.94 -8.07
CA LEU A 106 0.43 11.40 -8.05
C LEU A 106 -0.80 11.82 -8.86
N ARG A 107 -1.07 11.15 -9.99
CA ARG A 107 -2.24 11.42 -10.82
C ARG A 107 -3.54 10.97 -10.15
N ALA A 108 -3.53 9.82 -9.48
CA ALA A 108 -4.68 9.30 -8.74
C ALA A 108 -4.88 10.02 -7.39
N GLY A 109 -3.81 10.57 -6.81
CA GLY A 109 -3.82 11.23 -5.50
C GLY A 109 -4.31 10.30 -4.39
N THR A 110 -5.17 10.80 -3.53
CA THR A 110 -5.76 10.02 -2.41
C THR A 110 -6.68 8.88 -2.87
N ARG A 111 -6.96 8.79 -4.17
CA ARG A 111 -7.77 7.71 -4.76
C ARG A 111 -6.93 6.59 -5.38
N TYR A 112 -5.62 6.61 -5.21
CA TYR A 112 -4.78 5.53 -5.71
C TYR A 112 -5.21 4.18 -5.13
N GLY A 113 -5.39 3.19 -6.00
CA GLY A 113 -5.90 1.87 -5.65
C GLY A 113 -7.42 1.76 -5.53
N HIS A 114 -8.17 2.85 -5.76
CA HIS A 114 -9.62 2.76 -5.90
C HIS A 114 -10.01 2.14 -7.24
N ALA A 115 -11.17 1.52 -7.29
CA ALA A 115 -11.74 1.01 -8.54
C ALA A 115 -12.11 2.16 -9.48
N ASP A 116 -11.98 1.92 -10.80
CA ASP A 116 -12.32 2.92 -11.83
C ASP A 116 -13.83 3.14 -11.99
N GLY A 117 -14.66 2.23 -11.46
CA GLY A 117 -16.12 2.31 -11.57
C GLY A 117 -16.86 1.30 -10.68
N PRO A 118 -18.19 1.37 -10.71
CA PRO A 118 -19.01 0.47 -9.89
C PRO A 118 -18.93 -0.97 -10.39
N THR A 119 -18.85 -1.91 -9.44
CA THR A 119 -18.86 -3.36 -9.73
C THR A 119 -20.25 -3.94 -9.93
N GLY A 120 -21.30 -3.20 -9.62
CA GLY A 120 -22.68 -3.69 -9.59
C GLY A 120 -23.01 -4.56 -8.35
N GLN A 121 -22.03 -4.82 -7.49
CA GLN A 121 -22.27 -5.57 -6.25
C GLN A 121 -22.91 -4.68 -5.20
N LEU A 122 -23.90 -5.23 -4.49
CA LEU A 122 -24.51 -4.62 -3.31
C LEU A 122 -24.16 -5.47 -2.08
N VAL A 123 -23.65 -4.81 -1.03
CA VAL A 123 -23.34 -5.44 0.25
C VAL A 123 -24.10 -4.71 1.36
N GLN A 124 -24.76 -5.47 2.21
CA GLN A 124 -25.36 -4.96 3.44
C GLN A 124 -24.50 -5.38 4.63
N LEU A 125 -24.01 -4.38 5.35
CA LEU A 125 -23.27 -4.59 6.59
C LEU A 125 -24.16 -4.35 7.78
N HIS A 126 -24.12 -5.25 8.78
CA HIS A 126 -24.85 -5.10 10.03
C HIS A 126 -23.90 -5.22 11.22
N ALA A 127 -23.98 -4.26 12.15
CA ALA A 127 -23.23 -4.25 13.39
C ALA A 127 -24.15 -4.41 14.60
N PRO A 128 -23.76 -5.15 15.66
CA PRO A 128 -24.41 -5.06 16.96
C PRO A 128 -24.26 -3.63 17.51
N HIS A 129 -25.06 -3.29 18.54
CA HIS A 129 -24.93 -2.01 19.23
C HIS A 129 -23.69 -2.03 20.13
N GLU A 130 -22.52 -1.85 19.50
CA GLU A 130 -21.20 -1.86 20.14
C GLU A 130 -20.26 -0.94 19.35
N VAL A 131 -19.53 -0.08 20.07
CA VAL A 131 -18.74 1.01 19.47
C VAL A 131 -17.71 0.53 18.44
N ARG A 132 -16.96 -0.53 18.75
CA ARG A 132 -15.95 -1.06 17.84
C ARG A 132 -16.59 -1.65 16.58
N ALA A 133 -17.69 -2.39 16.74
CA ALA A 133 -18.38 -2.99 15.61
C ALA A 133 -18.90 -1.94 14.64
N VAL A 134 -19.45 -0.84 15.16
CA VAL A 134 -19.94 0.29 14.34
C VAL A 134 -18.79 1.00 13.62
N VAL A 135 -17.67 1.28 14.30
CA VAL A 135 -16.51 1.93 13.71
C VAL A 135 -15.83 1.03 12.67
N VAL A 136 -15.69 -0.28 12.93
CA VAL A 136 -15.17 -1.25 11.97
C VAL A 136 -16.08 -1.35 10.74
N MET A 137 -17.41 -1.40 10.95
CA MET A 137 -18.38 -1.42 9.86
C MET A 137 -18.26 -0.18 8.97
N ASP A 138 -18.14 1.01 9.56
CA ASP A 138 -17.99 2.28 8.82
C ASP A 138 -16.69 2.29 7.99
N ALA A 139 -15.55 1.88 8.56
CA ALA A 139 -14.28 1.78 7.84
C ALA A 139 -14.34 0.74 6.69
N VAL A 140 -14.91 -0.45 6.95
CA VAL A 140 -15.13 -1.48 5.92
C VAL A 140 -16.04 -0.96 4.80
N ALA A 141 -17.11 -0.24 5.14
CA ALA A 141 -17.99 0.38 4.15
C ALA A 141 -17.25 1.40 3.28
N GLY A 142 -16.38 2.22 3.87
CA GLY A 142 -15.50 3.15 3.16
C GLY A 142 -14.61 2.45 2.14
N VAL A 143 -13.93 1.39 2.57
CA VAL A 143 -13.05 0.60 1.69
C VAL A 143 -13.86 -0.12 0.59
N LEU A 144 -14.98 -0.75 0.90
CA LEU A 144 -15.83 -1.40 -0.11
C LEU A 144 -16.31 -0.41 -1.16
N ARG A 145 -16.74 0.80 -0.74
CA ARG A 145 -17.13 1.88 -1.67
C ARG A 145 -15.97 2.32 -2.54
N SER A 146 -14.76 2.41 -2.00
CA SER A 146 -13.56 2.71 -2.80
C SER A 146 -13.26 1.64 -3.85
N GLN A 147 -13.70 0.39 -3.62
CA GLN A 147 -13.59 -0.72 -4.56
C GLN A 147 -14.82 -0.86 -5.48
N GLY A 148 -15.66 0.18 -5.58
CA GLY A 148 -16.80 0.23 -6.50
C GLY A 148 -18.02 -0.57 -6.04
N VAL A 149 -18.08 -1.01 -4.78
CA VAL A 149 -19.20 -1.76 -4.22
C VAL A 149 -20.25 -0.80 -3.65
N LEU A 150 -21.52 -1.04 -3.92
CA LEU A 150 -22.63 -0.35 -3.28
C LEU A 150 -22.81 -0.92 -1.85
N VAL A 151 -22.72 -0.06 -0.84
CA VAL A 151 -22.78 -0.51 0.55
C VAL A 151 -23.88 0.19 1.32
N ARG A 152 -24.70 -0.60 2.00
CA ARG A 152 -25.65 -0.14 3.00
C ARG A 152 -25.21 -0.64 4.38
N THR A 153 -25.31 0.23 5.38
CA THR A 153 -24.89 -0.06 6.76
C THR A 153 -26.08 0.00 7.70
N SER A 154 -26.11 -0.89 8.68
CA SER A 154 -27.14 -0.90 9.72
C SER A 154 -26.58 -1.30 11.08
N CYS A 155 -27.18 -0.77 12.16
CA CYS A 155 -26.84 -1.10 13.54
C CYS A 155 -28.07 -1.65 14.26
N ALA A 156 -27.88 -2.61 15.17
CA ALA A 156 -28.97 -3.24 15.91
C ALA A 156 -29.82 -2.25 16.72
N ALA A 157 -29.26 -1.14 17.16
CA ALA A 157 -29.96 -0.03 17.78
C ALA A 157 -29.36 1.31 17.32
N ARG A 158 -30.00 2.42 17.69
CA ARG A 158 -29.47 3.77 17.38
C ARG A 158 -28.10 3.93 18.03
N PRO A 159 -27.04 4.27 17.25
CA PRO A 159 -25.72 4.53 17.79
C PRO A 159 -25.74 5.65 18.83
N GLU A 160 -24.87 5.57 19.82
CA GLU A 160 -24.70 6.63 20.80
C GLU A 160 -24.15 7.90 20.14
N PRO A 161 -24.52 9.12 20.64
CA PRO A 161 -24.06 10.37 20.06
C PRO A 161 -22.53 10.45 19.94
N GLY A 162 -21.77 9.99 20.94
CA GLY A 162 -20.32 9.98 20.90
C GLY A 162 -19.72 9.17 19.73
N TRP A 163 -20.40 8.12 19.27
CA TRP A 163 -19.93 7.29 18.16
C TRP A 163 -20.08 8.01 16.80
N THR A 164 -21.13 8.81 16.67
CA THR A 164 -21.43 9.53 15.41
C THR A 164 -20.82 10.94 15.40
N GLU A 165 -20.87 11.66 16.50
CA GLU A 165 -20.43 13.05 16.58
C GLU A 165 -18.92 13.17 16.83
N VAL A 166 -18.36 12.33 17.72
CA VAL A 166 -16.92 12.37 18.02
C VAL A 166 -16.15 11.44 17.11
N LEU A 167 -16.49 10.13 17.09
CA LEU A 167 -15.78 9.17 16.24
C LEU A 167 -16.16 9.27 14.76
N GLY A 168 -17.21 10.00 14.42
CA GLY A 168 -17.64 10.24 13.03
C GLY A 168 -18.12 8.99 12.31
N ALA A 169 -18.53 7.93 13.03
CA ALA A 169 -19.03 6.70 12.42
C ALA A 169 -20.41 6.94 11.77
N ARG A 170 -20.61 6.41 10.56
CA ARG A 170 -21.84 6.57 9.78
C ARG A 170 -22.62 5.28 9.76
N VAL A 171 -23.93 5.40 9.95
CA VAL A 171 -24.89 4.27 9.89
C VAL A 171 -26.12 4.73 9.11
N ASP A 172 -26.49 3.98 8.06
CA ASP A 172 -27.62 4.34 7.18
C ASP A 172 -28.97 4.00 7.82
N ALA A 173 -29.03 2.96 8.68
CA ALA A 173 -30.26 2.52 9.36
C ALA A 173 -29.94 1.88 10.71
N TYR A 174 -30.94 1.85 11.60
CA TYR A 174 -30.82 1.19 12.90
C TYR A 174 -32.16 0.54 13.29
N GLY A 175 -32.07 -0.41 14.24
CA GLY A 175 -33.16 -1.27 14.66
C GLY A 175 -33.04 -2.68 14.10
N THR A 176 -33.95 -3.56 14.54
CA THR A 176 -34.12 -4.90 13.98
C THR A 176 -34.93 -4.77 12.71
N PRO A 177 -34.48 -5.23 11.53
CA PRO A 177 -35.26 -5.17 10.31
C PRO A 177 -36.52 -6.04 10.48
N ASP A 178 -37.69 -5.49 10.18
CA ASP A 178 -39.01 -6.20 10.25
C ASP A 178 -39.10 -7.33 9.24
N SER A 179 -38.27 -7.30 8.22
CA SER A 179 -38.10 -8.36 7.22
C SER A 179 -36.63 -8.58 7.01
N PRO A 180 -36.13 -9.81 7.08
CA PRO A 180 -34.73 -10.06 6.79
C PRO A 180 -34.49 -9.80 5.29
N ALA A 181 -34.07 -8.58 4.97
CA ALA A 181 -33.22 -8.46 3.81
C ALA A 181 -32.03 -9.38 4.09
N PRO A 182 -31.59 -10.20 3.12
CA PRO A 182 -30.44 -11.05 3.35
C PRO A 182 -29.29 -10.15 3.82
N LEU A 183 -28.95 -10.25 5.11
CA LEU A 183 -27.85 -9.52 5.71
C LEU A 183 -26.59 -10.27 5.26
N ASP A 184 -25.97 -9.77 4.22
CA ASP A 184 -24.81 -10.44 3.61
C ASP A 184 -23.65 -10.55 4.61
N VAL A 185 -23.56 -9.62 5.58
CA VAL A 185 -22.41 -9.57 6.49
C VAL A 185 -22.74 -9.01 7.87
N ASN A 186 -22.49 -9.85 8.87
CA ASN A 186 -22.44 -9.41 10.26
C ASN A 186 -21.00 -8.98 10.62
N VAL A 187 -20.82 -7.73 11.05
CA VAL A 187 -19.56 -7.19 11.52
C VAL A 187 -19.48 -7.37 13.04
N ARG A 188 -18.74 -8.36 13.51
CA ARG A 188 -18.63 -8.73 14.92
C ARG A 188 -17.18 -8.90 15.36
N PRO A 189 -16.41 -7.82 15.50
CA PRO A 189 -15.08 -7.89 16.13
C PRO A 189 -15.22 -8.19 17.63
N VAL A 190 -14.14 -8.58 18.28
CA VAL A 190 -14.07 -8.63 19.74
C VAL A 190 -14.40 -7.22 20.28
N PRO A 191 -15.38 -7.10 21.22
CA PRO A 191 -15.84 -5.81 21.71
C PRO A 191 -14.73 -4.96 22.36
N ALA A 192 -14.89 -3.64 22.30
CA ALA A 192 -14.06 -2.73 23.06
C ALA A 192 -14.25 -2.96 24.57
N PRO A 193 -13.20 -2.78 25.39
CA PRO A 193 -13.34 -2.82 26.83
C PRO A 193 -14.28 -1.70 27.29
N VAL A 194 -15.26 -2.03 28.13
CA VAL A 194 -16.08 -1.03 28.81
C VAL A 194 -15.29 -0.56 30.03
N PRO A 195 -15.07 0.74 30.20
CA PRO A 195 -14.43 1.27 31.40
C PRO A 195 -15.18 0.83 32.65
N ALA A 196 -14.46 0.39 33.67
CA ALA A 196 -15.09 0.11 34.95
C ALA A 196 -15.64 1.42 35.51
N THR A 197 -16.91 1.44 35.93
CA THR A 197 -17.56 2.62 36.51
C THR A 197 -16.88 3.16 37.77
N SER A 198 -15.98 2.38 38.35
CA SER A 198 -15.18 2.72 39.54
C SER A 198 -13.83 3.34 39.27
N ASP A 199 -13.38 3.39 38.00
CA ASP A 199 -12.09 3.98 37.63
C ASP A 199 -12.31 5.27 36.81
N PRO A 200 -12.20 6.46 37.42
CA PRO A 200 -12.39 7.75 36.74
C PRO A 200 -11.26 8.04 35.74
N ALA A 201 -10.17 7.29 35.75
CA ALA A 201 -9.05 7.44 34.80
C ALA A 201 -9.19 6.49 33.59
N ALA A 202 -10.16 5.58 33.58
CA ALA A 202 -10.36 4.67 32.46
C ALA A 202 -10.92 5.41 31.24
N LEU A 203 -10.10 5.52 30.20
CA LEU A 203 -10.49 6.13 28.94
C LEU A 203 -11.33 5.15 28.13
N ASP A 204 -12.35 5.67 27.45
CA ASP A 204 -13.03 4.98 26.36
C ASP A 204 -12.55 5.56 25.00
N ALA A 205 -12.97 4.93 23.90
CA ALA A 205 -12.56 5.37 22.57
C ALA A 205 -13.08 6.78 22.21
N VAL A 206 -14.20 7.20 22.77
CA VAL A 206 -14.79 8.53 22.54
C VAL A 206 -13.94 9.62 23.24
N ALA A 207 -13.46 9.32 24.47
CA ALA A 207 -12.60 10.23 25.23
C ALA A 207 -11.24 10.47 24.55
N LEU A 208 -10.73 9.51 23.74
CA LEU A 208 -9.52 9.70 22.93
C LEU A 208 -9.72 10.67 21.76
N GLY A 209 -10.95 11.04 21.45
CA GLY A 209 -11.28 11.82 20.26
C GLY A 209 -11.29 10.98 18.98
N ARG A 210 -11.61 11.61 17.85
CA ARG A 210 -11.87 10.94 16.57
C ARG A 210 -10.72 10.05 16.12
N ASP A 211 -9.56 10.64 15.93
CA ASP A 211 -8.45 9.96 15.25
C ASP A 211 -7.84 8.85 16.11
N ALA A 212 -7.50 9.16 17.35
CA ALA A 212 -6.92 8.22 18.29
C ALA A 212 -7.91 7.12 18.68
N GLY A 213 -9.19 7.48 18.91
CA GLY A 213 -10.25 6.54 19.21
C GLY A 213 -10.52 5.58 18.06
N ARG A 214 -10.64 6.07 16.82
CA ARG A 214 -10.78 5.22 15.63
C ARG A 214 -9.58 4.31 15.45
N TRP A 215 -8.36 4.85 15.59
CA TRP A 215 -7.15 4.04 15.46
C TRP A 215 -7.10 2.92 16.49
N ALA A 216 -7.37 3.22 17.75
CA ALA A 216 -7.40 2.22 18.83
C ALA A 216 -8.37 1.07 18.55
N LEU A 217 -9.50 1.35 17.89
CA LEU A 217 -10.52 0.36 17.54
C LEU A 217 -10.21 -0.41 16.24
N LEU A 218 -9.52 0.20 15.27
CA LEU A 218 -9.30 -0.32 13.93
C LEU A 218 -7.96 -1.03 13.74
N GLN A 219 -6.90 -0.59 14.44
CA GLN A 219 -5.56 -1.14 14.29
C GLN A 219 -5.42 -2.59 14.76
N PRO A 220 -6.05 -3.03 15.87
CA PRO A 220 -6.04 -4.43 16.26
C PRO A 220 -6.91 -5.28 15.32
N ALA A 221 -6.47 -6.51 15.01
CA ALA A 221 -7.27 -7.43 14.21
C ALA A 221 -8.64 -7.73 14.87
N ALA A 222 -9.63 -8.12 14.08
CA ALA A 222 -11.00 -8.29 14.57
C ALA A 222 -11.11 -9.27 15.74
N HIS A 223 -10.21 -10.26 15.83
CA HIS A 223 -10.17 -11.26 16.90
C HIS A 223 -9.32 -10.84 18.12
N ASP A 224 -8.59 -9.72 18.01
CA ASP A 224 -7.79 -9.20 19.13
C ASP A 224 -8.61 -8.20 19.94
N ARG A 225 -8.38 -8.19 21.25
CA ARG A 225 -8.98 -7.19 22.13
C ARG A 225 -8.28 -5.84 21.98
N PRO A 226 -8.99 -4.75 21.63
CA PRO A 226 -8.38 -3.44 21.52
C PRO A 226 -7.89 -2.93 22.89
N ARG A 227 -6.76 -2.24 22.89
CA ARG A 227 -6.29 -1.48 24.05
C ARG A 227 -6.69 -0.02 23.85
N ILE A 228 -7.30 0.57 24.85
CA ILE A 228 -7.75 1.97 24.83
C ILE A 228 -7.03 2.67 25.98
N GLY A 229 -6.10 3.55 25.66
CA GLY A 229 -5.27 4.24 26.63
C GLY A 229 -4.65 5.51 26.04
N ASP A 230 -3.99 6.29 26.87
CA ASP A 230 -3.35 7.56 26.53
C ASP A 230 -2.12 7.40 25.62
N GLU A 231 -1.60 6.16 25.48
CA GLU A 231 -0.55 5.86 24.52
C GLU A 231 -0.92 6.26 23.09
N HIS A 232 -2.21 6.22 22.73
CA HIS A 232 -2.70 6.66 21.42
C HIS A 232 -2.68 8.18 21.21
N LEU A 233 -2.57 8.96 22.28
CA LEU A 233 -2.43 10.42 22.26
C LEU A 233 -0.96 10.85 22.23
N SER A 234 -0.05 9.95 22.51
CA SER A 234 1.38 10.25 22.59
C SER A 234 1.97 10.60 21.22
N GLN A 235 2.69 11.73 21.14
CA GLN A 235 3.45 12.15 19.96
C GLN A 235 4.87 11.57 19.98
N ARG A 236 4.97 10.23 20.00
CA ARG A 236 6.23 9.49 20.06
C ARG A 236 6.22 8.37 19.01
N GLU A 237 7.40 7.93 18.60
CA GLU A 237 7.60 6.84 17.63
C GLU A 237 6.95 5.52 18.07
N ALA A 238 6.80 5.29 19.37
CA ALA A 238 6.08 4.13 19.89
C ALA A 238 4.59 4.11 19.52
N ASN A 239 4.00 5.27 19.16
CA ASN A 239 2.62 5.36 18.71
C ASN A 239 2.54 5.20 17.19
N PRO A 240 1.97 4.11 16.66
CA PRO A 240 1.88 3.88 15.21
C PRO A 240 1.05 4.95 14.47
N LEU A 241 -0.03 5.46 15.07
CA LEU A 241 -0.81 6.55 14.49
C LEU A 241 0.02 7.82 14.33
N PHE A 242 0.81 8.16 15.36
CA PHE A 242 1.71 9.31 15.27
C PHE A 242 2.70 9.17 14.12
N ARG A 243 3.32 7.99 13.95
CA ARG A 243 4.27 7.75 12.85
C ARG A 243 3.63 8.00 11.47
N VAL A 244 2.42 7.49 11.26
CA VAL A 244 1.68 7.68 10.00
C VAL A 244 1.36 9.15 9.74
N ARG A 245 0.83 9.85 10.75
CA ARG A 245 0.48 11.28 10.65
C ARG A 245 1.73 12.15 10.52
N TYR A 246 2.79 11.84 11.25
CA TYR A 246 4.09 12.52 11.15
C TYR A 246 4.68 12.40 9.74
N ALA A 247 4.69 11.18 9.18
CA ALA A 247 5.18 10.98 7.83
C ALA A 247 4.40 11.82 6.81
N HIS A 248 3.06 11.85 6.90
CA HIS A 248 2.23 12.71 6.03
C HIS A 248 2.53 14.19 6.21
N ALA A 249 2.50 14.72 7.44
CA ALA A 249 2.77 16.12 7.73
C ALA A 249 4.19 16.53 7.28
N ARG A 250 5.18 15.63 7.42
CA ARG A 250 6.55 15.87 6.95
C ARG A 250 6.62 15.96 5.43
N VAL A 251 5.89 15.11 4.70
CA VAL A 251 5.78 15.22 3.24
C VAL A 251 5.20 16.57 2.84
N ARG A 252 4.13 17.02 3.52
CA ARG A 252 3.53 18.33 3.26
C ARG A 252 4.51 19.47 3.50
N ALA A 253 5.32 19.37 4.54
CA ALA A 253 6.39 20.34 4.81
C ALA A 253 7.48 20.31 3.73
N LEU A 254 7.90 19.13 3.26
CA LEU A 254 8.87 18.99 2.17
C LEU A 254 8.37 19.66 0.88
N GLY A 255 7.09 19.48 0.53
CA GLY A 255 6.49 20.13 -0.64
C GLY A 255 6.50 21.66 -0.52
N ARG A 256 6.16 22.22 0.63
CA ARG A 256 6.22 23.67 0.88
C ARG A 256 7.67 24.19 0.77
N ASN A 257 8.61 23.54 1.43
CA ASN A 257 10.02 23.95 1.38
C ASN A 257 10.61 23.86 -0.03
N ALA A 258 10.21 22.85 -0.81
CA ALA A 258 10.64 22.73 -2.21
C ALA A 258 10.08 23.88 -3.08
N ALA A 259 8.83 24.28 -2.84
CA ALA A 259 8.22 25.41 -3.53
C ALA A 259 8.95 26.71 -3.18
N ASP A 260 9.32 26.93 -1.91
CA ASP A 260 10.12 28.08 -1.47
C ASP A 260 11.52 28.09 -2.11
N LEU A 261 12.09 26.91 -2.38
CA LEU A 261 13.35 26.72 -3.13
C LEU A 261 13.19 26.78 -4.66
N GLY A 262 11.98 27.04 -5.17
CA GLY A 262 11.68 27.24 -6.58
C GLY A 262 11.65 25.94 -7.40
N PHE A 263 11.35 24.77 -6.81
CA PHE A 263 11.17 23.55 -7.57
C PHE A 263 9.94 22.75 -7.12
N ALA A 264 9.47 21.87 -8.01
CA ALA A 264 8.32 21.02 -7.80
C ALA A 264 8.68 19.54 -8.04
N ALA A 265 7.86 18.66 -7.51
CA ALA A 265 7.95 17.23 -7.73
C ALA A 265 7.86 16.86 -9.21
N ARG A 266 8.73 15.97 -9.64
CA ARG A 266 8.71 15.40 -10.98
C ARG A 266 9.21 13.96 -10.94
N PRO A 267 8.39 12.97 -11.32
CA PRO A 267 8.83 11.58 -11.41
C PRO A 267 10.08 11.44 -12.30
N GLY A 268 11.05 10.65 -11.88
CA GLY A 268 12.32 10.48 -12.58
C GLY A 268 13.23 9.49 -11.89
N ASP A 269 14.54 9.59 -12.18
CA ASP A 269 15.55 8.76 -11.55
C ASP A 269 15.81 9.21 -10.10
N LEU A 270 15.83 8.23 -9.20
CA LEU A 270 15.93 8.41 -7.75
C LEU A 270 17.36 8.29 -7.25
N ASP A 271 18.36 8.77 -8.00
CA ASP A 271 19.74 8.71 -7.54
C ASP A 271 19.90 9.30 -6.13
N ILE A 272 20.18 8.45 -5.14
CA ILE A 272 20.34 8.83 -3.73
C ILE A 272 21.83 8.66 -3.35
N PRO A 273 22.56 9.75 -3.08
CA PRO A 273 23.92 9.69 -2.60
C PRO A 273 24.01 9.01 -1.23
N GLU A 274 25.03 8.19 -1.05
CA GLU A 274 25.24 7.35 0.13
C GLU A 274 25.45 8.11 1.43
N ALA A 275 26.10 9.25 1.36
CA ALA A 275 26.45 10.07 2.54
C ALA A 275 25.22 10.62 3.30
N GLU A 276 24.02 10.57 2.69
CA GLU A 276 22.81 11.16 3.26
C GLU A 276 22.01 10.21 4.13
N VAL A 277 22.23 8.89 4.00
CA VAL A 277 21.47 7.85 4.71
C VAL A 277 22.11 7.46 6.05
N GLU A 278 23.43 7.68 6.20
CA GLU A 278 24.18 7.27 7.40
C GLU A 278 24.05 8.25 8.58
N ALA A 279 23.57 9.46 8.38
CA ALA A 279 23.56 10.49 9.42
C ALA A 279 22.53 10.27 10.54
N GLU A 280 21.49 9.47 10.31
CA GLU A 280 20.46 9.16 11.33
C GLU A 280 20.71 7.83 12.07
N ASP A 281 21.30 6.82 11.42
CA ASP A 281 21.62 5.52 12.07
C ASP A 281 22.74 5.62 13.12
N SER A 282 23.56 6.68 13.08
CA SER A 282 24.69 6.84 14.01
C SER A 282 24.27 7.24 15.44
N ARG A 283 23.02 7.59 15.68
CA ARG A 283 22.51 7.98 17.02
C ARG A 283 21.87 6.85 17.82
N GLY A 284 21.70 5.67 17.22
CA GLY A 284 20.95 4.56 17.83
C GLY A 284 21.63 3.19 17.91
N ALA A 285 22.83 3.00 17.39
CA ALA A 285 23.45 1.67 17.34
C ALA A 285 24.94 1.66 17.62
N GLU A 286 25.32 1.78 18.87
CA GLU A 286 26.51 1.11 19.37
C GLU A 286 26.18 -0.37 19.62
N GLY A 287 26.55 -1.23 18.69
CA GLY A 287 26.53 -2.66 18.89
C GLY A 287 25.88 -3.53 17.83
N ALA A 288 26.42 -3.58 16.63
CA ALA A 288 26.42 -4.80 15.79
C ALA A 288 27.34 -4.60 14.56
N ARG A 289 28.61 -4.88 14.72
CA ARG A 289 29.53 -5.05 13.58
C ARG A 289 29.42 -6.49 13.10
N GLY A 290 28.86 -6.68 11.90
CA GLY A 290 28.85 -7.99 11.24
C GLY A 290 27.99 -8.01 9.98
N ALA A 291 28.63 -7.85 8.85
CA ALA A 291 28.28 -8.12 7.47
C ALA A 291 28.38 -6.85 6.58
N ALA A 292 29.54 -6.73 5.94
CA ALA A 292 29.86 -5.66 4.99
C ALA A 292 29.07 -5.85 3.68
N GLY A 293 27.90 -5.20 3.57
CA GLY A 293 27.31 -4.83 2.30
C GLY A 293 27.80 -3.43 1.93
N SER A 294 28.15 -3.19 0.65
CA SER A 294 28.59 -1.88 0.18
C SER A 294 27.56 -0.80 0.49
N PRO A 295 27.97 0.41 0.95
CA PRO A 295 27.06 1.51 1.30
C PRO A 295 26.03 1.86 0.21
N GLN A 296 26.41 1.78 -1.08
CA GLN A 296 25.52 1.94 -2.26
C GLN A 296 24.26 1.08 -2.22
N GLY A 297 24.28 -0.01 -1.45
CA GLY A 297 23.15 -0.89 -1.27
C GLY A 297 22.01 -0.36 -0.38
N VAL A 298 22.30 0.45 0.64
CA VAL A 298 21.35 0.82 1.69
C VAL A 298 20.31 1.83 1.19
N GLY A 299 20.73 2.93 0.58
CA GLY A 299 19.81 3.94 0.03
C GLY A 299 18.91 3.36 -1.06
N ALA A 300 19.47 2.59 -1.99
CA ALA A 300 18.72 1.92 -3.04
C ALA A 300 17.78 0.82 -2.47
N ALA A 301 18.15 0.17 -1.35
CA ALA A 301 17.29 -0.81 -0.68
C ALA A 301 16.06 -0.14 -0.06
N ARG A 302 16.24 0.99 0.64
CA ARG A 302 15.14 1.76 1.25
C ARG A 302 14.16 2.32 0.21
N VAL A 303 14.68 2.83 -0.92
CA VAL A 303 13.83 3.24 -2.05
C VAL A 303 12.98 2.08 -2.54
N ARG A 304 13.58 0.90 -2.73
CA ARG A 304 12.86 -0.29 -3.18
C ARG A 304 11.78 -0.73 -2.19
N GLU A 305 12.06 -0.64 -0.90
CA GLU A 305 11.09 -0.97 0.16
C GLU A 305 9.87 -0.06 0.10
N LEU A 306 10.09 1.26 -0.04
CA LEU A 306 9.00 2.21 -0.20
C LEU A 306 8.23 1.98 -1.50
N GLU A 307 8.92 1.82 -2.64
CA GLU A 307 8.28 1.55 -3.93
C GLU A 307 7.44 0.26 -3.89
N ALA A 308 7.95 -0.80 -3.26
CA ALA A 308 7.21 -2.04 -3.09
C ALA A 308 5.95 -1.85 -2.22
N ALA A 309 6.07 -1.11 -1.12
CA ALA A 309 4.92 -0.80 -0.27
C ALA A 309 3.87 0.03 -1.04
N LEU A 310 4.29 1.05 -1.80
CA LEU A 310 3.39 1.87 -2.61
C LEU A 310 2.70 1.05 -3.72
N ALA A 311 3.45 0.22 -4.42
CA ALA A 311 2.92 -0.66 -5.48
C ALA A 311 1.92 -1.70 -4.94
N ASP A 312 2.07 -2.10 -3.68
CA ASP A 312 1.19 -3.09 -3.03
C ASP A 312 -0.15 -2.49 -2.55
N HIS A 313 -0.25 -1.18 -2.44
CA HIS A 313 -1.43 -0.51 -1.89
C HIS A 313 -2.77 -0.91 -2.53
N PRO A 314 -2.92 -0.99 -3.87
CA PRO A 314 -4.17 -1.45 -4.49
C PRO A 314 -4.54 -2.89 -4.09
N ARG A 315 -3.54 -3.78 -3.98
CA ARG A 315 -3.74 -5.16 -3.53
C ARG A 315 -4.19 -5.22 -2.07
N VAL A 316 -3.62 -4.36 -1.22
CA VAL A 316 -4.03 -4.25 0.18
C VAL A 316 -5.48 -3.79 0.29
N LEU A 317 -5.90 -2.75 -0.45
CA LEU A 317 -7.29 -2.30 -0.46
C LEU A 317 -8.25 -3.39 -0.91
N ALA A 318 -7.92 -4.12 -1.98
CA ALA A 318 -8.71 -5.26 -2.45
C ALA A 318 -8.80 -6.38 -1.39
N ALA A 319 -7.70 -6.66 -0.69
CA ALA A 319 -7.68 -7.66 0.39
C ALA A 319 -8.50 -7.21 1.61
N VAL A 320 -8.42 -5.93 1.98
CA VAL A 320 -9.25 -5.35 3.06
C VAL A 320 -10.73 -5.44 2.72
N ALA A 321 -11.12 -5.12 1.48
CA ALA A 321 -12.49 -5.25 1.02
C ALA A 321 -12.99 -6.69 1.08
N ALA A 322 -12.20 -7.65 0.54
CA ALA A 322 -12.56 -9.06 0.51
C ALA A 322 -12.67 -9.70 1.91
N GLN A 323 -11.77 -9.34 2.83
CA GLN A 323 -11.67 -9.92 4.17
C GLN A 323 -12.33 -9.08 5.25
N ARG A 324 -12.77 -7.85 4.92
CA ARG A 324 -13.38 -6.89 5.84
C ARG A 324 -12.49 -6.60 7.07
N ALA A 325 -11.20 -6.46 6.81
CA ALA A 325 -10.14 -6.40 7.81
C ALA A 325 -9.40 -5.04 7.74
N PRO A 326 -9.95 -3.95 8.32
CA PRO A 326 -9.36 -2.61 8.25
C PRO A 326 -8.00 -2.51 8.96
N ASP A 327 -7.70 -3.40 9.90
CA ASP A 327 -6.39 -3.54 10.55
C ASP A 327 -5.24 -3.79 9.55
N ARG A 328 -5.52 -4.44 8.42
CA ARG A 328 -4.54 -4.62 7.35
C ARG A 328 -4.16 -3.30 6.70
N LEU A 329 -5.15 -2.41 6.49
CA LEU A 329 -4.86 -1.07 5.97
C LEU A 329 -4.06 -0.27 7.00
N ALA A 330 -4.46 -0.28 8.28
CA ALA A 330 -3.72 0.41 9.33
C ALA A 330 -2.25 -0.04 9.40
N ARG A 331 -1.97 -1.34 9.37
CA ARG A 331 -0.61 -1.89 9.35
C ARG A 331 0.16 -1.51 8.08
N HIS A 332 -0.52 -1.51 6.94
CA HIS A 332 0.09 -1.09 5.68
C HIS A 332 0.50 0.38 5.71
N LEU A 333 -0.33 1.28 6.25
CA LEU A 333 0.02 2.69 6.39
C LEU A 333 1.24 2.89 7.30
N VAL A 334 1.36 2.11 8.37
CA VAL A 334 2.56 2.11 9.22
C VAL A 334 3.79 1.68 8.42
N ALA A 335 3.70 0.60 7.64
CA ALA A 335 4.81 0.13 6.80
C ALA A 335 5.22 1.18 5.75
N VAL A 336 4.27 1.87 5.11
CA VAL A 336 4.56 2.97 4.18
C VAL A 336 5.26 4.13 4.90
N ALA A 337 4.78 4.52 6.09
CA ALA A 337 5.40 5.59 6.88
C ALA A 337 6.83 5.23 7.30
N ASP A 338 7.05 4.01 7.81
CA ASP A 338 8.35 3.52 8.25
C ASP A 338 9.37 3.42 7.09
N ALA A 339 8.90 3.08 5.89
CA ALA A 339 9.75 3.06 4.69
C ALA A 339 10.03 4.47 4.13
N ALA A 340 9.11 5.43 4.30
CA ALA A 340 9.23 6.78 3.73
C ALA A 340 10.11 7.70 4.58
N VAL A 341 9.96 7.70 5.92
CA VAL A 341 10.63 8.67 6.82
C VAL A 341 12.15 8.67 6.66
N PRO A 342 12.84 7.53 6.55
CA PRO A 342 14.30 7.51 6.38
C PRO A 342 14.82 8.14 5.08
N LEU A 343 13.95 8.37 4.09
CA LEU A 343 14.31 8.99 2.82
C LEU A 343 14.16 10.52 2.82
N PHE A 344 13.43 11.09 3.77
CA PHE A 344 13.10 12.51 3.81
C PHE A 344 14.32 13.46 3.91
N PRO A 345 15.41 13.11 4.63
CA PRO A 345 16.61 13.97 4.68
C PRO A 345 17.28 14.18 3.33
N ALA A 346 17.07 13.27 2.36
CA ALA A 346 17.65 13.32 1.03
C ALA A 346 16.76 14.01 -0.03
N VAL A 347 15.55 14.49 0.37
CA VAL A 347 14.58 15.06 -0.59
C VAL A 347 14.94 16.46 -1.02
N LEU A 348 15.41 17.29 -0.09
CA LEU A 348 15.75 18.68 -0.34
C LEU A 348 17.27 18.87 -0.54
N PRO A 349 17.71 19.80 -1.38
CA PRO A 349 19.12 20.16 -1.50
C PRO A 349 19.66 20.70 -0.17
N ARG A 350 20.95 20.50 0.10
CA ARG A 350 21.62 20.93 1.33
C ARG A 350 22.55 22.12 1.07
N GLY A 351 22.57 23.07 1.99
CA GLY A 351 23.45 24.23 1.91
C GLY A 351 23.23 25.04 0.64
N GLU A 352 24.30 25.25 -0.13
CA GLU A 352 24.29 26.00 -1.40
C GLU A 352 23.99 25.14 -2.64
N GLU A 353 23.62 23.87 -2.45
CA GLU A 353 23.29 22.95 -3.54
C GLU A 353 22.04 23.44 -4.31
N LYS A 354 22.12 23.42 -5.63
CA LYS A 354 20.98 23.76 -6.49
C LYS A 354 20.06 22.54 -6.67
N PRO A 355 18.74 22.74 -6.76
CA PRO A 355 17.81 21.66 -7.04
C PRO A 355 18.14 20.91 -8.34
N LEU A 356 18.44 19.62 -8.22
CA LEU A 356 18.74 18.71 -9.32
C LEU A 356 17.50 17.91 -9.74
N ALA A 357 17.61 17.16 -10.84
CA ALA A 357 16.55 16.24 -11.27
C ALA A 357 16.26 15.17 -10.21
N ALA A 358 17.27 14.70 -9.50
CA ALA A 358 17.14 13.73 -8.41
C ALA A 358 16.30 14.27 -7.24
N HIS A 359 16.48 15.54 -6.81
CA HIS A 359 15.64 16.15 -5.76
C HIS A 359 14.17 16.21 -6.17
N ARG A 360 13.87 16.54 -7.44
CA ARG A 360 12.51 16.53 -7.98
C ARG A 360 11.90 15.13 -7.97
N ALA A 361 12.68 14.11 -8.30
CA ALA A 361 12.24 12.72 -8.31
C ALA A 361 12.01 12.19 -6.88
N ARG A 362 12.90 12.51 -5.93
CA ARG A 362 12.76 12.15 -4.51
C ARG A 362 11.56 12.84 -3.87
N LEU A 363 11.32 14.12 -4.20
CA LEU A 363 10.12 14.83 -3.76
C LEU A 363 8.86 14.16 -4.33
N ALA A 364 8.87 13.76 -5.60
CA ALA A 364 7.73 13.06 -6.21
C ALA A 364 7.43 11.72 -5.53
N LEU A 365 8.47 10.95 -5.15
CA LEU A 365 8.30 9.72 -4.38
C LEU A 365 7.74 10.00 -2.97
N ALA A 366 8.22 11.05 -2.29
CA ALA A 366 7.69 11.46 -0.99
C ALA A 366 6.22 11.89 -1.08
N GLU A 367 5.85 12.70 -2.09
CA GLU A 367 4.46 13.11 -2.32
C GLU A 367 3.55 11.92 -2.66
N ALA A 368 4.05 10.93 -3.41
CA ALA A 368 3.34 9.68 -3.66
C ALA A 368 3.06 8.91 -2.36
N ALA A 369 4.05 8.82 -1.47
CA ALA A 369 3.83 8.24 -0.14
C ALA A 369 2.80 9.04 0.66
N GLY A 370 2.88 10.38 0.64
CA GLY A 370 1.90 11.27 1.28
C GLY A 370 0.48 11.04 0.77
N ALA A 371 0.29 10.85 -0.54
CA ALA A 371 -1.01 10.58 -1.15
C ALA A 371 -1.61 9.24 -0.66
N VAL A 372 -0.79 8.19 -0.59
CA VAL A 372 -1.21 6.86 -0.08
C VAL A 372 -1.57 6.94 1.41
N LEU A 373 -0.75 7.64 2.22
CA LEU A 373 -1.03 7.82 3.65
C LEU A 373 -2.33 8.59 3.87
N ALA A 374 -2.54 9.70 3.17
CA ALA A 374 -3.77 10.51 3.29
C ALA A 374 -5.01 9.74 2.82
N GLY A 375 -4.93 9.05 1.68
CA GLY A 375 -6.02 8.22 1.16
C GLY A 375 -6.39 7.10 2.12
N GLY A 376 -5.41 6.37 2.63
CA GLY A 376 -5.65 5.29 3.58
C GLY A 376 -6.20 5.76 4.93
N LEU A 377 -5.68 6.85 5.49
CA LEU A 377 -6.24 7.46 6.71
C LEU A 377 -7.69 7.87 6.50
N SER A 378 -8.01 8.51 5.36
CA SER A 378 -9.38 8.91 5.01
C SER A 378 -10.33 7.71 4.95
N LEU A 379 -9.91 6.57 4.38
CA LEU A 379 -10.70 5.33 4.35
C LEU A 379 -10.94 4.75 5.75
N LEU A 380 -10.02 4.98 6.69
CA LEU A 380 -10.20 4.63 8.10
C LEU A 380 -11.02 5.70 8.86
N GLY A 381 -11.40 6.80 8.23
CA GLY A 381 -12.11 7.93 8.83
C GLY A 381 -11.26 8.76 9.79
N ILE A 382 -9.94 8.78 9.56
CA ILE A 382 -8.92 9.48 10.35
C ILE A 382 -8.37 10.63 9.52
N ASP A 383 -8.12 11.77 10.15
CA ASP A 383 -7.62 12.94 9.47
C ASP A 383 -6.11 12.83 9.20
N ALA A 384 -5.71 13.27 7.99
CA ALA A 384 -4.32 13.42 7.58
C ALA A 384 -3.93 14.90 7.68
N PRO A 385 -3.35 15.35 8.80
CA PRO A 385 -3.09 16.77 9.02
C PRO A 385 -1.89 17.25 8.20
N ASP A 386 -1.93 18.50 7.76
CA ASP A 386 -0.81 19.17 7.09
C ASP A 386 0.30 19.61 8.04
N HIS A 387 0.01 19.65 9.35
CA HIS A 387 0.90 20.01 10.45
C HIS A 387 0.62 19.12 11.66
N LEU A 388 1.64 18.85 12.47
CA LEU A 388 1.57 18.17 13.77
C LEU A 388 2.15 19.07 14.85
#